data_ce23dda537ca258d593cfb131c11eb87
#
_entry.id   ce23dda537ca258d593cfb131c11eb87
#
_cell.length_a   1.000
_cell.length_b   1.000
_cell.length_c   1.000
_cell.angle_alpha   90.00
_cell.angle_beta   90.00
_cell.angle_gamma   90.00
#
_symmetry.space_group_name_H-M   'P 1'
#
loop_
_entity.id
_entity.type
_entity.pdbx_description
1 polymer ?
#
loop_
_entity_poly.entity_id
_entity_poly.type
_entity_poly.pdbx_seq_one_letter_code
_entity_poly.pdbx_strand_id
1 'polypeptide(L)'
;MNLKKSKKLKTILKAVSLFLILLLVLPTFSKKTEGGYTTTTTVPSIYESYIEELKSLFPNATFEFDYIDEDFADVVSNEEGRKKVQMTSADSWKALLSTNYDWDTGTWTSSEGGWTYASYEVIAYYMDSRNFLNEDCIYMFMQQSYSESETLEGVQQILDGTFMYDYAEYVMEAAEESGVSAYILAAILVSEQGTTVTDMTSGTYSGYEGYYNFFNINATGSTTASVIANGLSYAMEQGWDTVEKSIVGGAQFYASKYYSYGQDTYYYMHYNVTNGSSSYWHQYATSVWAAYNSAVNIAAVYENLKDAGIVFRIPIYNNMPDTASEKPEESSDLNNYYFTGLSVSSGTLSPAFDMYTKSYTLSVSGDTILTYSLPDGASYSGSASYALFEGSNTVTLSVLSQTGYTRSYVITVTASEECTLTVTSGEADVILYGDANGDGSITSADYVAIKNHILGKNVITDETLLILADANQDGRISSADYVWIKNKILGK
;
A
#
# COMPACT_ATOMS: atom_id res chain seq x y z
N MET A 1 60.95 1.27 -36.41
CA MET A 1 59.73 2.08 -36.02
C MET A 1 58.67 1.25 -35.26
N ASN A 2 58.97 0.05 -34.81
CA ASN A 2 57.98 -0.88 -34.18
C ASN A 2 58.09 -1.12 -32.68
N LEU A 3 59.16 -0.66 -32.00
CA LEU A 3 59.31 -0.91 -30.54
C LEU A 3 58.68 0.19 -29.66
N LYS A 4 58.46 1.40 -30.15
CA LYS A 4 57.79 2.49 -29.39
C LYS A 4 56.28 2.35 -29.36
N LYS A 5 55.62 1.75 -30.40
CA LYS A 5 54.17 1.47 -30.41
C LYS A 5 53.78 0.36 -29.43
N SER A 6 54.62 -0.67 -29.27
CA SER A 6 54.38 -1.79 -28.35
C SER A 6 54.40 -1.38 -26.85
N LYS A 7 55.30 -0.44 -26.47
CA LYS A 7 55.34 0.05 -25.06
C LYS A 7 54.13 0.94 -24.71
N LYS A 8 53.67 1.78 -25.66
CA LYS A 8 52.52 2.65 -25.44
C LYS A 8 51.21 1.84 -25.36
N LEU A 9 51.10 0.74 -26.13
CA LEU A 9 49.94 -0.15 -26.09
C LEU A 9 49.91 -0.97 -24.79
N LYS A 10 51.07 -1.45 -24.27
CA LYS A 10 51.15 -2.15 -22.98
C LYS A 10 50.88 -1.24 -21.78
N THR A 11 51.18 0.08 -21.88
CA THR A 11 50.90 1.05 -20.83
C THR A 11 49.39 1.42 -20.82
N ILE A 12 48.77 1.52 -21.98
CA ILE A 12 47.33 1.77 -22.13
C ILE A 12 46.53 0.54 -21.66
N LEU A 13 46.94 -0.69 -22.00
CA LEU A 13 46.30 -1.91 -21.52
C LEU A 13 46.46 -2.11 -20.00
N LYS A 14 47.59 -1.70 -19.39
CA LYS A 14 47.71 -1.73 -17.92
C LYS A 14 46.89 -0.63 -17.23
N ALA A 15 46.73 0.54 -17.83
CA ALA A 15 45.87 1.60 -17.31
C ALA A 15 44.41 1.21 -17.42
N VAL A 16 43.97 0.59 -18.53
CA VAL A 16 42.59 0.10 -18.70
C VAL A 16 42.30 -1.07 -17.77
N SER A 17 43.24 -2.01 -17.55
CA SER A 17 43.04 -3.11 -16.58
C SER A 17 43.09 -2.65 -15.12
N LEU A 18 43.84 -1.58 -14.78
CA LEU A 18 43.80 -0.97 -13.45
C LEU A 18 42.53 -0.17 -13.22
N PHE A 19 41.96 0.45 -14.30
CA PHE A 19 40.68 1.15 -14.22
C PHE A 19 39.50 0.18 -14.12
N LEU A 20 39.56 -0.98 -14.80
CA LEU A 20 38.56 -2.04 -14.68
C LEU A 20 38.63 -2.77 -13.31
N ILE A 21 39.83 -2.91 -12.69
CA ILE A 21 39.97 -3.49 -11.35
C ILE A 21 39.56 -2.47 -10.27
N LEU A 22 39.67 -1.14 -10.53
CA LEU A 22 39.21 -0.10 -9.61
C LEU A 22 37.68 0.11 -9.68
N LEU A 23 37.03 -0.30 -10.78
CA LEU A 23 35.56 -0.28 -10.91
C LEU A 23 34.89 -1.48 -10.22
N LEU A 24 35.65 -2.51 -9.83
CA LEU A 24 35.15 -3.70 -9.12
C LEU A 24 35.22 -3.59 -7.59
N VAL A 25 35.67 -2.45 -7.04
CA VAL A 25 35.70 -2.18 -5.59
C VAL A 25 35.31 -0.72 -5.33
N LEU A 26 34.23 -0.27 -5.96
CA LEU A 26 33.53 0.92 -5.47
C LEU A 26 32.51 0.43 -4.43
N PRO A 27 32.55 0.98 -3.21
CA PRO A 27 31.44 0.75 -2.29
C PRO A 27 30.17 1.20 -3.01
N THR A 28 29.15 0.36 -3.01
CA THR A 28 27.84 0.70 -3.52
C THR A 28 27.36 1.96 -2.78
N PHE A 29 27.45 3.12 -3.45
CA PHE A 29 26.90 4.34 -2.88
C PHE A 29 25.39 4.17 -2.84
N SER A 30 24.81 4.18 -1.63
CA SER A 30 23.39 4.25 -1.47
C SER A 30 22.88 5.52 -2.17
N LYS A 31 22.03 5.34 -3.16
CA LYS A 31 21.39 6.45 -3.85
C LYS A 31 20.20 6.86 -3.00
N LYS A 32 20.32 7.96 -2.26
CA LYS A 32 19.18 8.55 -1.57
C LYS A 32 18.25 9.13 -2.65
N THR A 33 17.08 8.54 -2.82
CA THR A 33 16.03 9.06 -3.67
C THR A 33 15.15 10.02 -2.87
N GLU A 34 14.43 10.92 -3.53
CA GLU A 34 13.50 11.87 -2.87
C GLU A 34 12.33 11.19 -2.17
N GLY A 35 12.21 9.86 -2.24
CA GLY A 35 11.12 9.05 -1.72
C GLY A 35 11.26 8.49 -0.29
N GLY A 36 12.30 8.86 0.47
CA GLY A 36 12.39 8.41 1.88
C GLY A 36 12.93 6.98 2.08
N TYR A 37 13.60 6.38 1.10
CA TYR A 37 14.25 5.09 1.25
C TYR A 37 15.71 5.08 0.73
N THR A 38 16.48 4.08 1.16
CA THR A 38 17.88 3.88 0.76
C THR A 38 18.07 2.45 0.27
N THR A 39 18.62 2.26 -0.92
CA THR A 39 18.85 0.95 -1.53
C THR A 39 20.28 0.46 -1.29
N THR A 40 20.44 -0.83 -1.00
CA THR A 40 21.72 -1.53 -0.91
C THR A 40 21.62 -2.94 -1.48
N THR A 41 22.76 -3.49 -1.96
CA THR A 41 22.87 -4.90 -2.34
C THR A 41 23.47 -5.77 -1.22
N THR A 42 23.83 -5.17 -0.07
CA THR A 42 24.27 -5.92 1.10
C THR A 42 23.08 -6.61 1.73
N VAL A 43 23.13 -7.93 1.83
CA VAL A 43 22.04 -8.74 2.42
C VAL A 43 22.00 -8.50 3.94
N PRO A 44 20.87 -8.04 4.50
CA PRO A 44 20.70 -7.89 5.94
C PRO A 44 20.64 -9.27 6.60
N SER A 45 21.16 -9.38 7.84
CA SER A 45 21.29 -10.68 8.53
C SER A 45 19.97 -11.45 8.67
N ILE A 46 18.85 -10.76 8.89
CA ILE A 46 17.51 -11.37 9.01
C ILE A 46 16.96 -11.90 7.68
N TYR A 47 17.63 -11.63 6.55
CA TYR A 47 17.27 -12.07 5.20
C TYR A 47 18.24 -13.11 4.63
N GLU A 48 19.41 -13.36 5.26
CA GLU A 48 20.48 -14.19 4.70
C GLU A 48 19.97 -15.59 4.29
N SER A 49 19.21 -16.26 5.17
CA SER A 49 18.73 -17.62 4.90
C SER A 49 17.80 -17.71 3.69
N TYR A 50 16.95 -16.70 3.48
CA TYR A 50 16.04 -16.65 2.34
C TYR A 50 16.79 -16.39 1.02
N ILE A 51 17.77 -15.48 1.07
CA ILE A 51 18.51 -15.05 -0.13
C ILE A 51 19.51 -16.10 -0.61
N GLU A 52 20.10 -16.91 0.27
CA GLU A 52 20.99 -17.99 -0.14
C GLU A 52 20.30 -19.01 -1.05
N GLU A 53 19.08 -19.39 -0.73
CA GLU A 53 18.27 -20.28 -1.56
C GLU A 53 17.93 -19.63 -2.91
N LEU A 54 17.45 -18.39 -2.89
CA LEU A 54 17.08 -17.65 -4.09
C LEU A 54 18.26 -17.41 -5.04
N LYS A 55 19.47 -17.16 -4.55
CA LYS A 55 20.68 -17.04 -5.37
C LYS A 55 20.99 -18.32 -6.14
N SER A 56 20.64 -19.46 -5.59
CA SER A 56 20.80 -20.76 -6.28
C SER A 56 19.80 -20.93 -7.43
N LEU A 57 18.58 -20.41 -7.25
CA LEU A 57 17.51 -20.49 -8.24
C LEU A 57 17.62 -19.43 -9.34
N PHE A 58 18.15 -18.26 -8.99
CA PHE A 58 18.31 -17.08 -9.86
C PHE A 58 19.80 -16.65 -9.91
N PRO A 59 20.67 -17.38 -10.60
CA PRO A 59 22.12 -17.19 -10.49
C PRO A 59 22.61 -15.85 -11.04
N ASN A 60 21.87 -15.20 -11.94
CA ASN A 60 22.22 -13.92 -12.53
C ASN A 60 21.39 -12.75 -11.97
N ALA A 61 20.53 -13.00 -10.98
CA ALA A 61 19.69 -11.96 -10.41
C ALA A 61 20.48 -11.04 -9.47
N THR A 62 20.00 -9.80 -9.36
CA THR A 62 20.45 -8.83 -8.37
C THR A 62 19.38 -8.69 -7.29
N PHE A 63 19.78 -8.79 -6.02
CA PHE A 63 18.88 -8.57 -4.88
C PHE A 63 19.22 -7.22 -4.27
N GLU A 64 18.30 -6.29 -4.37
CA GLU A 64 18.35 -4.95 -3.77
C GLU A 64 17.43 -4.88 -2.57
N PHE A 65 17.87 -4.21 -1.53
CA PHE A 65 17.12 -4.01 -0.29
C PHE A 65 16.84 -2.53 -0.12
N ASP A 66 15.56 -2.17 -0.15
CA ASP A 66 15.09 -0.81 0.03
C ASP A 66 14.71 -0.58 1.49
N TYR A 67 15.57 0.12 2.22
CA TYR A 67 15.29 0.54 3.59
C TYR A 67 14.33 1.72 3.58
N ILE A 68 13.08 1.46 3.92
CA ILE A 68 12.01 2.44 4.06
C ILE A 68 12.14 3.08 5.46
N ASP A 69 12.21 4.41 5.52
CA ASP A 69 12.38 5.14 6.79
C ASP A 69 11.04 5.33 7.52
N GLU A 70 10.32 4.23 7.71
CA GLU A 70 9.08 4.13 8.46
C GLU A 70 9.07 2.86 9.32
N ASP A 71 8.41 2.89 10.46
CA ASP A 71 8.27 1.73 11.33
C ASP A 71 7.26 0.73 10.75
N PHE A 72 7.60 -0.57 10.76
CA PHE A 72 6.75 -1.62 10.19
C PHE A 72 5.32 -1.60 10.76
N ALA A 73 5.19 -1.42 12.08
CA ALA A 73 3.88 -1.36 12.71
C ALA A 73 3.04 -0.15 12.24
N ASP A 74 3.67 0.99 11.96
CA ASP A 74 2.99 2.18 11.48
C ASP A 74 2.56 2.02 10.03
N VAL A 75 3.42 1.41 9.18
CA VAL A 75 3.09 1.13 7.78
C VAL A 75 1.90 0.17 7.68
N VAL A 76 1.88 -0.91 8.47
CA VAL A 76 0.75 -1.85 8.54
C VAL A 76 -0.52 -1.13 8.99
N SER A 77 -0.43 -0.27 10.02
CA SER A 77 -1.58 0.50 10.52
C SER A 77 -2.12 1.48 9.50
N ASN A 78 -1.26 2.08 8.66
CA ASN A 78 -1.71 2.96 7.58
C ASN A 78 -2.50 2.21 6.49
N GLU A 79 -2.32 0.91 6.37
CA GLU A 79 -3.08 0.07 5.43
C GLU A 79 -4.39 -0.48 6.02
N GLU A 80 -4.59 -0.39 7.33
CA GLU A 80 -5.88 -0.71 7.96
C GLU A 80 -6.97 0.22 7.42
N GLY A 81 -8.16 -0.33 7.16
CA GLY A 81 -9.25 0.42 6.51
C GLY A 81 -9.04 0.70 5.02
N ARG A 82 -7.96 0.20 4.41
CA ARG A 82 -7.66 0.30 2.95
C ARG A 82 -7.64 -1.08 2.30
N LYS A 83 -6.92 -2.04 2.89
CA LYS A 83 -6.82 -3.41 2.37
C LYS A 83 -8.04 -4.23 2.77
N LYS A 84 -8.45 -5.11 1.87
CA LYS A 84 -9.71 -5.85 1.98
C LYS A 84 -9.50 -7.35 1.80
N VAL A 85 -10.35 -8.12 2.45
CA VAL A 85 -10.56 -9.56 2.26
C VAL A 85 -11.99 -9.80 1.78
N GLN A 86 -12.26 -10.99 1.23
CA GLN A 86 -13.62 -11.34 0.84
C GLN A 86 -14.51 -11.51 2.06
N MET A 87 -15.80 -11.20 1.93
CA MET A 87 -16.80 -11.46 2.98
C MET A 87 -16.86 -12.94 3.40
N THR A 88 -16.49 -13.85 2.51
CA THR A 88 -16.39 -15.29 2.75
C THR A 88 -15.10 -15.72 3.47
N SER A 89 -14.14 -14.81 3.65
CA SER A 89 -12.93 -15.09 4.43
C SER A 89 -13.28 -15.35 5.90
N ALA A 90 -12.39 -16.03 6.62
CA ALA A 90 -12.53 -16.28 8.05
C ALA A 90 -12.73 -14.98 8.85
N ASP A 91 -13.46 -15.03 9.95
CA ASP A 91 -13.72 -13.85 10.78
C ASP A 91 -12.43 -13.31 11.43
N SER A 92 -11.49 -14.19 11.74
CA SER A 92 -10.14 -13.84 12.20
C SER A 92 -9.32 -13.00 11.22
N TRP A 93 -9.72 -12.96 9.94
CA TRP A 93 -9.04 -12.17 8.91
C TRP A 93 -9.65 -10.80 8.65
N LYS A 94 -10.79 -10.51 9.26
CA LYS A 94 -11.57 -9.29 9.05
C LYS A 94 -11.31 -8.28 10.15
N ALA A 95 -11.18 -7.02 9.81
CA ALA A 95 -11.12 -5.93 10.77
C ALA A 95 -12.53 -5.54 11.23
N LEU A 96 -12.73 -5.41 12.54
CA LEU A 96 -14.00 -5.05 13.14
C LEU A 96 -14.15 -3.53 13.19
N LEU A 97 -14.49 -2.94 12.05
CA LEU A 97 -14.79 -1.51 11.94
C LEU A 97 -16.29 -1.28 12.08
N SER A 98 -16.69 -0.20 12.75
CA SER A 98 -18.09 0.21 12.87
C SER A 98 -18.78 0.41 11.53
N THR A 99 -18.02 0.63 10.45
CA THR A 99 -18.53 0.80 9.08
C THR A 99 -18.88 -0.50 8.38
N ASN A 100 -18.38 -1.64 8.87
CA ASN A 100 -18.54 -2.94 8.20
C ASN A 100 -18.92 -4.10 9.13
N TYR A 101 -19.05 -3.85 10.42
CA TYR A 101 -19.54 -4.82 11.40
C TYR A 101 -20.61 -4.16 12.27
N ASP A 102 -21.77 -4.79 12.34
CA ASP A 102 -22.86 -4.37 13.20
C ASP A 102 -22.73 -5.12 14.55
N TRP A 103 -22.39 -4.36 15.59
CA TRP A 103 -22.17 -4.89 16.93
C TRP A 103 -23.45 -5.35 17.62
N ASP A 104 -24.60 -4.76 17.27
CA ASP A 104 -25.90 -5.11 17.87
C ASP A 104 -26.41 -6.46 17.35
N THR A 105 -26.13 -6.75 16.08
CA THR A 105 -26.59 -7.97 15.41
C THR A 105 -25.51 -9.02 15.24
N GLY A 106 -24.23 -8.68 15.47
CA GLY A 106 -23.09 -9.56 15.22
C GLY A 106 -22.90 -9.90 13.75
N THR A 107 -23.28 -9.01 12.84
CA THR A 107 -23.26 -9.30 11.41
C THR A 107 -22.32 -8.39 10.65
N TRP A 108 -21.65 -8.97 9.64
CA TRP A 108 -20.79 -8.24 8.73
C TRP A 108 -21.60 -7.54 7.65
N THR A 109 -21.26 -6.28 7.36
CA THR A 109 -21.74 -5.55 6.21
C THR A 109 -20.62 -5.42 5.17
N SER A 110 -20.97 -5.57 3.89
CA SER A 110 -19.98 -5.40 2.83
C SER A 110 -19.61 -3.93 2.66
N SER A 111 -18.33 -3.63 2.62
CA SER A 111 -17.84 -2.28 2.31
C SER A 111 -17.99 -1.98 0.81
N GLU A 112 -17.86 -3.02 -0.06
CA GLU A 112 -17.92 -2.90 -1.52
C GLU A 112 -18.03 -4.31 -2.13
N GLY A 113 -19.11 -4.58 -2.87
CA GLY A 113 -19.18 -5.73 -3.78
C GLY A 113 -18.78 -7.10 -3.23
N GLY A 114 -19.03 -7.41 -1.96
CA GLY A 114 -18.65 -8.68 -1.33
C GLY A 114 -17.28 -8.66 -0.65
N TRP A 115 -16.70 -7.48 -0.41
CA TRP A 115 -15.42 -7.28 0.30
C TRP A 115 -15.63 -6.58 1.64
N THR A 116 -14.73 -6.84 2.58
CA THR A 116 -14.64 -6.17 3.88
C THR A 116 -13.18 -5.87 4.21
N TYR A 117 -12.91 -5.04 5.22
CA TYR A 117 -11.54 -4.67 5.56
C TYR A 117 -10.77 -5.83 6.19
N ALA A 118 -9.50 -5.95 5.82
CA ALA A 118 -8.57 -6.95 6.35
C ALA A 118 -8.11 -6.57 7.76
N SER A 119 -7.87 -7.58 8.59
CA SER A 119 -7.26 -7.38 9.91
C SER A 119 -5.80 -6.95 9.80
N TYR A 120 -5.29 -6.32 10.86
CA TYR A 120 -3.89 -5.91 10.97
C TYR A 120 -2.92 -7.07 10.70
N GLU A 121 -3.17 -8.24 11.27
CA GLU A 121 -2.30 -9.41 11.16
C GLU A 121 -2.25 -9.94 9.73
N VAL A 122 -3.37 -9.96 9.03
CA VAL A 122 -3.41 -10.35 7.61
C VAL A 122 -2.63 -9.33 6.77
N ILE A 123 -2.77 -8.03 7.05
CA ILE A 123 -2.01 -6.99 6.37
C ILE A 123 -0.51 -7.15 6.68
N ALA A 124 -0.14 -7.33 7.96
CA ALA A 124 1.24 -7.54 8.39
C ALA A 124 1.89 -8.74 7.69
N TYR A 125 1.16 -9.87 7.57
CA TYR A 125 1.62 -11.04 6.86
C TYR A 125 1.95 -10.73 5.39
N TYR A 126 1.05 -10.05 4.67
CA TYR A 126 1.25 -9.75 3.25
C TYR A 126 2.23 -8.59 3.00
N MET A 127 2.49 -7.74 3.98
CA MET A 127 3.49 -6.68 3.90
C MET A 127 4.90 -7.14 4.29
N ASP A 128 5.02 -8.19 5.10
CA ASP A 128 6.31 -8.72 5.49
C ASP A 128 6.95 -9.48 4.33
N SER A 129 7.94 -8.86 3.70
CA SER A 129 8.60 -9.40 2.51
C SER A 129 9.19 -10.80 2.73
N ARG A 130 9.60 -11.14 3.96
CA ARG A 130 10.18 -12.45 4.29
C ARG A 130 9.25 -13.63 4.02
N ASN A 131 7.93 -13.41 4.07
CA ASN A 131 6.93 -14.42 3.78
C ASN A 131 6.86 -14.82 2.30
N PHE A 132 7.46 -14.03 1.41
CA PHE A 132 7.36 -14.18 -0.04
C PHE A 132 8.73 -14.33 -0.74
N LEU A 133 9.80 -14.53 0.04
CA LEU A 133 11.15 -14.78 -0.48
C LEU A 133 11.32 -16.27 -0.79
N ASN A 134 10.59 -16.76 -1.79
CA ASN A 134 10.65 -18.12 -2.30
C ASN A 134 10.45 -18.12 -3.84
N GLU A 135 10.66 -19.24 -4.47
CA GLU A 135 10.66 -19.40 -5.93
C GLU A 135 9.42 -18.84 -6.63
N ASP A 136 8.24 -19.06 -6.06
CA ASP A 136 6.97 -18.68 -6.70
C ASP A 136 6.58 -17.22 -6.43
N CYS A 137 6.97 -16.68 -5.27
CA CYS A 137 6.47 -15.41 -4.76
C CYS A 137 7.46 -14.25 -4.90
N ILE A 138 8.75 -14.52 -5.12
CA ILE A 138 9.81 -13.49 -5.23
C ILE A 138 9.50 -12.44 -6.31
N TYR A 139 8.74 -12.81 -7.32
CA TYR A 139 8.31 -11.92 -8.40
C TYR A 139 7.41 -10.77 -7.91
N MET A 140 6.92 -10.82 -6.67
CA MET A 140 6.27 -9.68 -6.01
C MET A 140 7.19 -8.47 -5.92
N PHE A 141 8.50 -8.71 -5.82
CA PHE A 141 9.56 -7.72 -5.68
C PHE A 141 10.36 -7.51 -6.97
N MET A 142 9.99 -8.18 -8.06
CA MET A 142 10.68 -8.03 -9.33
C MET A 142 10.54 -6.61 -9.85
N GLN A 143 11.67 -5.95 -10.09
CA GLN A 143 11.70 -4.67 -10.76
C GLN A 143 11.23 -4.84 -12.21
N GLN A 144 10.19 -4.13 -12.56
CA GLN A 144 9.55 -4.22 -13.87
C GLN A 144 10.14 -3.22 -14.87
N SER A 145 11.34 -2.70 -14.62
CA SER A 145 12.02 -1.79 -15.53
C SER A 145 12.70 -2.55 -16.67
N TYR A 146 12.74 -1.92 -17.85
CA TYR A 146 13.45 -2.44 -19.01
C TYR A 146 14.92 -2.71 -18.70
N SER A 147 15.43 -3.82 -19.20
CA SER A 147 16.84 -4.21 -19.13
C SER A 147 17.38 -4.57 -20.50
N GLU A 148 18.60 -4.11 -20.82
CA GLU A 148 19.30 -4.51 -22.03
C GLU A 148 19.63 -6.04 -22.10
N SER A 149 19.45 -6.76 -20.99
CA SER A 149 19.58 -8.21 -20.93
C SER A 149 18.35 -8.96 -21.44
N GLU A 150 17.22 -8.29 -21.59
CA GLU A 150 16.00 -8.87 -22.15
C GLU A 150 16.17 -9.12 -23.66
N THR A 151 15.66 -10.25 -24.11
CA THR A 151 15.88 -10.69 -25.49
C THR A 151 14.58 -10.86 -26.26
N LEU A 152 14.66 -10.70 -27.58
CA LEU A 152 13.53 -10.94 -28.48
C LEU A 152 13.02 -12.38 -28.34
N GLU A 153 13.92 -13.37 -28.22
CA GLU A 153 13.60 -14.77 -28.03
C GLU A 153 12.81 -14.99 -26.72
N GLY A 154 13.16 -14.28 -25.64
CA GLY A 154 12.44 -14.33 -24.39
C GLY A 154 11.02 -13.80 -24.52
N VAL A 155 10.83 -12.66 -25.22
CA VAL A 155 9.49 -12.12 -25.53
C VAL A 155 8.70 -13.10 -26.40
N GLN A 156 9.30 -13.66 -27.44
CA GLN A 156 8.65 -14.65 -28.30
C GLN A 156 8.22 -15.91 -27.52
N GLN A 157 9.02 -16.32 -26.53
CA GLN A 157 8.70 -17.47 -25.67
C GLN A 157 7.44 -17.21 -24.80
N ILE A 158 7.30 -15.96 -24.29
CA ILE A 158 6.11 -15.54 -23.53
C ILE A 158 4.88 -15.47 -24.44
N LEU A 159 5.04 -15.02 -25.68
CA LEU A 159 3.97 -14.87 -26.68
C LEU A 159 3.67 -16.16 -27.45
N ASP A 160 4.39 -17.25 -27.20
CA ASP A 160 4.21 -18.51 -27.91
C ASP A 160 2.78 -19.05 -27.75
N GLY A 161 2.25 -19.57 -28.86
CA GLY A 161 0.86 -20.06 -28.91
C GLY A 161 -0.22 -18.96 -28.90
N THR A 162 0.18 -17.68 -28.98
CA THR A 162 -0.76 -16.56 -29.12
C THR A 162 -0.69 -15.95 -30.53
N PHE A 163 -1.71 -15.20 -30.92
CA PHE A 163 -1.70 -14.44 -32.19
C PHE A 163 -0.69 -13.28 -32.18
N MET A 164 -0.10 -12.98 -31.03
CA MET A 164 0.83 -11.86 -30.82
C MET A 164 2.30 -12.25 -31.01
N TYR A 165 2.60 -13.52 -31.30
CA TYR A 165 3.97 -14.03 -31.46
C TYR A 165 4.82 -13.17 -32.42
N ASP A 166 4.23 -12.78 -33.55
CA ASP A 166 4.91 -11.96 -34.57
C ASP A 166 5.05 -10.46 -34.17
N TYR A 167 4.49 -10.04 -33.04
CA TYR A 167 4.57 -8.67 -32.53
C TYR A 167 5.67 -8.48 -31.49
N ALA A 168 6.52 -9.49 -31.27
CA ALA A 168 7.59 -9.44 -30.27
C ALA A 168 8.55 -8.26 -30.47
N GLU A 169 8.84 -7.86 -31.71
CA GLU A 169 9.68 -6.68 -32.01
C GLU A 169 9.01 -5.39 -31.53
N TYR A 170 7.69 -5.23 -31.69
CA TYR A 170 6.95 -4.07 -31.17
C TYR A 170 6.93 -4.02 -29.65
N VAL A 171 6.95 -5.19 -28.98
CA VAL A 171 7.05 -5.27 -27.52
C VAL A 171 8.43 -4.85 -27.03
N MET A 172 9.52 -5.24 -27.74
CA MET A 172 10.87 -4.77 -27.43
C MET A 172 11.01 -3.26 -27.62
N GLU A 173 10.49 -2.69 -28.70
CA GLU A 173 10.45 -1.25 -28.94
C GLU A 173 9.64 -0.52 -27.86
N ALA A 174 8.47 -1.04 -27.51
CA ALA A 174 7.61 -0.51 -26.45
C ALA A 174 8.33 -0.50 -25.09
N ALA A 175 9.13 -1.52 -24.81
CA ALA A 175 9.93 -1.61 -23.58
C ALA A 175 11.03 -0.54 -23.55
N GLU A 176 11.78 -0.38 -24.62
CA GLU A 176 12.82 0.64 -24.74
C GLU A 176 12.25 2.06 -24.59
N GLU A 177 11.11 2.36 -25.24
CA GLU A 177 10.49 3.69 -25.20
C GLU A 177 9.79 3.99 -23.88
N SER A 178 9.16 2.97 -23.23
CA SER A 178 8.42 3.17 -21.99
C SER A 178 9.27 3.01 -20.73
N GLY A 179 10.43 2.33 -20.84
CA GLY A 179 11.25 1.92 -19.71
C GLY A 179 10.67 0.74 -18.91
N VAL A 180 9.61 0.09 -19.41
CA VAL A 180 8.99 -1.09 -18.78
C VAL A 180 9.60 -2.36 -19.36
N SER A 181 9.84 -3.38 -18.53
CA SER A 181 10.35 -4.68 -18.98
C SER A 181 9.54 -5.25 -20.14
N ALA A 182 10.21 -5.69 -21.20
CA ALA A 182 9.59 -6.33 -22.35
C ALA A 182 8.85 -7.62 -21.97
N TYR A 183 9.38 -8.34 -20.99
CA TYR A 183 8.75 -9.59 -20.49
C TYR A 183 7.46 -9.29 -19.73
N ILE A 184 7.44 -8.22 -18.92
CA ILE A 184 6.22 -7.74 -18.24
C ILE A 184 5.19 -7.26 -19.26
N LEU A 185 5.59 -6.48 -20.25
CA LEU A 185 4.66 -6.03 -21.30
C LEU A 185 4.06 -7.21 -22.08
N ALA A 186 4.88 -8.20 -22.46
CA ALA A 186 4.39 -9.41 -23.11
C ALA A 186 3.39 -10.17 -22.24
N ALA A 187 3.67 -10.34 -20.93
CA ALA A 187 2.78 -11.01 -19.99
C ALA A 187 1.46 -10.25 -19.80
N ILE A 188 1.49 -8.91 -19.73
CA ILE A 188 0.28 -8.08 -19.69
C ILE A 188 -0.53 -8.28 -20.96
N LEU A 189 0.08 -8.26 -22.14
CA LEU A 189 -0.62 -8.46 -23.41
C LEU A 189 -1.32 -9.83 -23.46
N VAL A 190 -0.65 -10.90 -22.99
CA VAL A 190 -1.26 -12.24 -22.91
C VAL A 190 -2.42 -12.25 -21.93
N SER A 191 -2.29 -11.60 -20.79
CA SER A 191 -3.34 -11.48 -19.77
C SER A 191 -4.56 -10.72 -20.29
N GLU A 192 -4.35 -9.63 -21.03
CA GLU A 192 -5.41 -8.73 -21.51
C GLU A 192 -6.14 -9.26 -22.74
N GLN A 193 -5.42 -9.95 -23.65
CA GLN A 193 -5.95 -10.35 -24.95
C GLN A 193 -6.13 -11.86 -25.09
N GLY A 194 -5.49 -12.67 -24.24
CA GLY A 194 -5.51 -14.12 -24.36
C GLY A 194 -4.74 -14.62 -25.60
N THR A 195 -5.19 -15.74 -26.18
CA THR A 195 -4.47 -16.42 -27.26
C THR A 195 -5.01 -16.13 -28.67
N THR A 196 -6.17 -15.51 -28.78
CA THR A 196 -6.87 -15.27 -30.07
C THR A 196 -7.20 -13.81 -30.27
N VAL A 197 -7.23 -13.38 -31.53
CA VAL A 197 -7.63 -12.01 -31.90
C VAL A 197 -9.00 -11.65 -31.31
N THR A 198 -9.08 -10.51 -30.66
CA THR A 198 -10.29 -9.96 -30.05
C THR A 198 -10.83 -8.78 -30.90
N ASP A 199 -12.03 -8.31 -30.58
CA ASP A 199 -12.58 -7.10 -31.20
C ASP A 199 -11.70 -5.86 -30.96
N MET A 200 -10.97 -5.82 -29.81
CA MET A 200 -10.05 -4.73 -29.47
C MET A 200 -8.76 -4.74 -30.29
N THR A 201 -8.40 -5.91 -30.86
CA THR A 201 -7.12 -6.12 -31.55
C THR A 201 -7.27 -6.51 -33.01
N SER A 202 -8.52 -6.64 -33.50
CA SER A 202 -8.81 -7.04 -34.89
C SER A 202 -8.56 -5.93 -35.93
N GLY A 203 -8.71 -4.68 -35.53
CA GLY A 203 -8.72 -3.51 -36.45
C GLY A 203 -9.92 -3.50 -37.42
N THR A 204 -10.94 -4.33 -37.17
CA THR A 204 -12.11 -4.49 -38.07
C THR A 204 -13.45 -4.21 -37.39
N TYR A 205 -13.43 -3.75 -36.11
CA TYR A 205 -14.66 -3.45 -35.41
C TYR A 205 -15.38 -2.26 -36.01
N SER A 206 -16.69 -2.45 -36.29
CA SER A 206 -17.49 -1.45 -37.05
C SER A 206 -17.53 -0.09 -36.39
N GLY A 207 -17.12 0.94 -37.13
CA GLY A 207 -17.01 2.32 -36.69
C GLY A 207 -15.66 2.70 -36.09
N TYR A 208 -14.75 1.73 -35.96
CA TYR A 208 -13.38 1.91 -35.44
C TYR A 208 -12.35 1.13 -36.28
N GLU A 209 -12.63 0.97 -37.56
CA GLU A 209 -11.76 0.22 -38.48
C GLU A 209 -10.34 0.82 -38.51
N GLY A 210 -9.33 -0.01 -38.35
CA GLY A 210 -7.92 0.39 -38.32
C GLY A 210 -7.40 0.85 -36.98
N TYR A 211 -8.21 0.81 -35.89
CA TYR A 211 -7.75 1.13 -34.56
C TYR A 211 -7.64 -0.10 -33.67
N TYR A 212 -6.67 -0.07 -32.73
CA TYR A 212 -6.28 -1.20 -31.89
C TYR A 212 -6.11 -0.76 -30.44
N ASN A 213 -6.46 -1.61 -29.47
CA ASN A 213 -6.23 -1.37 -28.04
C ASN A 213 -5.76 -2.64 -27.35
N PHE A 214 -4.46 -2.90 -27.42
CA PHE A 214 -3.86 -4.14 -26.89
C PHE A 214 -3.84 -4.20 -25.36
N PHE A 215 -3.95 -3.07 -24.64
CA PHE A 215 -3.94 -3.01 -23.19
C PHE A 215 -5.33 -2.81 -22.58
N ASN A 216 -6.41 -2.87 -23.35
CA ASN A 216 -7.78 -2.61 -22.91
C ASN A 216 -7.96 -1.30 -22.12
N ILE A 217 -7.14 -0.27 -22.43
CA ILE A 217 -7.18 1.02 -21.73
C ILE A 217 -8.52 1.71 -22.00
N ASN A 218 -9.15 2.26 -20.94
CA ASN A 218 -10.48 2.86 -20.99
C ASN A 218 -11.61 1.93 -21.49
N ALA A 219 -11.36 0.64 -21.56
CA ALA A 219 -12.35 -0.37 -21.92
C ALA A 219 -13.35 -0.60 -20.75
N THR A 220 -14.24 0.35 -20.52
CA THR A 220 -15.22 0.34 -19.43
C THR A 220 -16.63 0.46 -19.97
N GLY A 221 -17.61 -0.11 -19.28
CA GLY A 221 -19.01 -0.03 -19.70
C GLY A 221 -19.88 -1.08 -19.04
N SER A 222 -21.20 -0.93 -19.22
CA SER A 222 -22.19 -1.87 -18.66
C SER A 222 -22.51 -3.06 -19.58
N THR A 223 -22.06 -3.02 -20.82
CA THR A 223 -22.23 -4.10 -21.82
C THR A 223 -20.92 -4.34 -22.56
N THR A 224 -20.70 -5.53 -23.10
CA THR A 224 -19.54 -5.85 -23.94
C THR A 224 -19.36 -4.84 -25.08
N ALA A 225 -20.42 -4.49 -25.77
CA ALA A 225 -20.36 -3.52 -26.86
C ALA A 225 -19.91 -2.14 -26.39
N SER A 226 -20.36 -1.65 -25.22
CA SER A 226 -19.92 -0.37 -24.67
C SER A 226 -18.45 -0.41 -24.19
N VAL A 227 -18.00 -1.54 -23.64
CA VAL A 227 -16.61 -1.74 -23.24
C VAL A 227 -15.68 -1.63 -24.46
N ILE A 228 -16.01 -2.34 -25.55
CA ILE A 228 -15.25 -2.32 -26.80
C ILE A 228 -15.27 -0.91 -27.42
N ALA A 229 -16.44 -0.30 -27.55
CA ALA A 229 -16.57 1.02 -28.15
C ALA A 229 -15.79 2.10 -27.39
N ASN A 230 -15.83 2.09 -26.04
CA ASN A 230 -15.09 3.03 -25.21
C ASN A 230 -13.58 2.83 -25.33
N GLY A 231 -13.10 1.58 -25.31
CA GLY A 231 -11.69 1.27 -25.49
C GLY A 231 -11.15 1.64 -26.87
N LEU A 232 -11.92 1.39 -27.94
CA LEU A 232 -11.51 1.75 -29.32
C LEU A 232 -11.66 3.25 -29.58
N SER A 233 -12.64 3.93 -28.96
CA SER A 233 -12.74 5.40 -29.00
C SER A 233 -11.50 6.04 -28.40
N TYR A 234 -11.03 5.52 -27.27
CA TYR A 234 -9.78 5.97 -26.64
C TYR A 234 -8.57 5.72 -27.58
N ALA A 235 -8.47 4.54 -28.18
CA ALA A 235 -7.42 4.22 -29.14
C ALA A 235 -7.40 5.19 -30.33
N MET A 236 -8.57 5.55 -30.84
CA MET A 236 -8.73 6.54 -31.90
C MET A 236 -8.26 7.94 -31.46
N GLU A 237 -8.62 8.37 -30.24
CA GLU A 237 -8.17 9.65 -29.67
C GLU A 237 -6.66 9.70 -29.48
N GLN A 238 -6.02 8.55 -29.15
CA GLN A 238 -4.56 8.45 -29.02
C GLN A 238 -3.83 8.24 -30.35
N GLY A 239 -4.55 8.00 -31.44
CA GLY A 239 -3.96 7.74 -32.75
C GLY A 239 -3.32 6.35 -32.87
N TRP A 240 -3.86 5.34 -32.16
CA TRP A 240 -3.39 3.95 -32.22
C TRP A 240 -3.98 3.23 -33.45
N ASP A 241 -3.56 3.68 -34.61
CA ASP A 241 -4.04 3.24 -35.93
C ASP A 241 -3.19 2.10 -36.55
N THR A 242 -2.19 1.60 -35.80
CA THR A 242 -1.42 0.38 -36.10
C THR A 242 -1.24 -0.45 -34.83
N VAL A 243 -0.93 -1.74 -35.01
CA VAL A 243 -0.59 -2.64 -33.90
C VAL A 243 0.58 -2.10 -33.07
N GLU A 244 1.66 -1.68 -33.75
CA GLU A 244 2.85 -1.08 -33.16
C GLU A 244 2.50 0.13 -32.27
N LYS A 245 1.78 1.12 -32.81
CA LYS A 245 1.38 2.32 -32.05
C LYS A 245 0.51 1.98 -30.84
N SER A 246 -0.35 0.97 -30.95
CA SER A 246 -1.17 0.53 -29.84
C SER A 246 -0.35 -0.17 -28.74
N ILE A 247 0.65 -0.98 -29.10
CA ILE A 247 1.52 -1.65 -28.13
C ILE A 247 2.45 -0.61 -27.47
N VAL A 248 3.11 0.25 -28.24
CA VAL A 248 4.01 1.29 -27.71
C VAL A 248 3.24 2.31 -26.85
N GLY A 249 2.12 2.85 -27.37
CA GLY A 249 1.32 3.83 -26.64
C GLY A 249 0.66 3.26 -25.37
N GLY A 250 0.25 1.99 -25.42
CA GLY A 250 -0.26 1.28 -24.25
C GLY A 250 0.80 1.08 -23.17
N ALA A 251 2.03 0.72 -23.55
CA ALA A 251 3.17 0.60 -22.65
C ALA A 251 3.53 1.94 -22.00
N GLN A 252 3.57 3.03 -22.77
CA GLN A 252 3.80 4.39 -22.27
C GLN A 252 2.70 4.82 -21.28
N PHE A 253 1.44 4.51 -21.56
CA PHE A 253 0.35 4.76 -20.64
C PHE A 253 0.53 3.98 -19.34
N TYR A 254 0.87 2.69 -19.42
CA TYR A 254 1.13 1.85 -18.23
C TYR A 254 2.28 2.43 -17.38
N ALA A 255 3.40 2.79 -18.01
CA ALA A 255 4.53 3.42 -17.34
C ALA A 255 4.12 4.72 -16.62
N SER A 256 3.31 5.56 -17.26
CA SER A 256 2.87 6.83 -16.68
C SER A 256 2.00 6.67 -15.44
N LYS A 257 1.36 5.51 -15.24
CA LYS A 257 0.47 5.28 -14.09
C LYS A 257 1.23 4.94 -12.81
N TYR A 258 2.25 4.08 -12.89
CA TYR A 258 2.92 3.56 -11.70
C TYR A 258 4.42 3.85 -11.67
N TYR A 259 5.11 3.66 -12.78
CA TYR A 259 6.56 3.79 -12.86
C TYR A 259 7.06 5.21 -12.63
N SER A 260 6.37 6.21 -13.18
CA SER A 260 6.68 7.63 -12.97
C SER A 260 6.61 8.04 -11.49
N TYR A 261 5.98 7.23 -10.65
CA TYR A 261 5.88 7.39 -9.19
C TYR A 261 6.82 6.47 -8.42
N GLY A 262 7.76 5.78 -9.08
CA GLY A 262 8.66 4.83 -8.43
C GLY A 262 7.99 3.52 -7.97
N GLN A 263 6.76 3.26 -8.40
CA GLN A 263 6.02 2.05 -8.12
C GLN A 263 6.31 1.01 -9.22
N ASP A 264 7.52 0.47 -9.23
CA ASP A 264 8.06 -0.38 -10.30
C ASP A 264 8.16 -1.87 -9.92
N THR A 265 7.47 -2.28 -8.86
CA THR A 265 7.25 -3.68 -8.46
C THR A 265 5.79 -3.88 -8.12
N TYR A 266 5.29 -5.13 -8.17
CA TYR A 266 3.92 -5.41 -7.71
C TYR A 266 3.70 -5.02 -6.26
N TYR A 267 4.74 -5.14 -5.41
CA TYR A 267 4.69 -4.70 -4.03
C TYR A 267 4.46 -3.19 -3.93
N TYR A 268 5.29 -2.38 -4.61
CA TYR A 268 5.18 -0.91 -4.55
C TYR A 268 3.93 -0.36 -5.25
N MET A 269 3.45 -1.03 -6.31
CA MET A 269 2.15 -0.71 -6.90
C MET A 269 1.01 -0.92 -5.91
N HIS A 270 1.12 -1.95 -5.07
CA HIS A 270 0.07 -2.34 -4.14
C HIS A 270 0.07 -1.53 -2.84
N TYR A 271 1.25 -1.26 -2.25
CA TYR A 271 1.36 -0.59 -0.96
C TYR A 271 1.79 0.87 -1.04
N ASN A 272 2.47 1.27 -2.09
CA ASN A 272 2.95 2.65 -2.33
C ASN A 272 3.60 3.30 -1.10
N VAL A 273 4.66 2.70 -0.59
CA VAL A 273 5.39 3.15 0.61
C VAL A 273 6.63 3.99 0.29
N THR A 274 6.89 4.27 -0.98
CA THR A 274 8.12 4.93 -1.46
C THR A 274 7.94 6.39 -1.89
N ASN A 275 6.73 6.94 -1.82
CA ASN A 275 6.40 8.27 -2.36
C ASN A 275 6.34 9.40 -1.32
N GLY A 276 6.95 9.22 -0.15
CA GLY A 276 6.99 10.24 0.90
C GLY A 276 5.59 10.74 1.28
N SER A 277 5.30 12.03 1.11
CA SER A 277 3.98 12.61 1.45
C SER A 277 2.81 12.08 0.61
N SER A 278 3.08 11.37 -0.48
CA SER A 278 2.08 10.72 -1.33
C SER A 278 2.02 9.20 -1.11
N SER A 279 2.71 8.68 -0.11
CA SER A 279 2.62 7.27 0.30
C SER A 279 1.18 6.90 0.63
N TYR A 280 0.85 5.61 0.44
CA TYR A 280 -0.49 5.02 0.65
C TYR A 280 -1.59 5.52 -0.29
N TRP A 281 -1.31 6.43 -1.22
CA TRP A 281 -2.17 6.83 -2.31
C TRP A 281 -1.81 6.12 -3.61
N HIS A 282 -2.71 6.13 -4.59
CA HIS A 282 -2.46 5.58 -5.92
C HIS A 282 -2.02 4.11 -5.89
N GLN A 283 -2.74 3.30 -5.11
CA GLN A 283 -2.48 1.88 -4.96
C GLN A 283 -3.23 1.06 -6.00
N TYR A 284 -2.55 0.07 -6.58
CA TYR A 284 -3.17 -0.93 -7.44
C TYR A 284 -3.92 -1.97 -6.58
N ALA A 285 -5.22 -2.06 -6.74
CA ALA A 285 -6.12 -2.99 -6.06
C ALA A 285 -6.20 -2.82 -4.53
N THR A 286 -7.36 -3.13 -3.97
CA THR A 286 -7.60 -3.12 -2.51
C THR A 286 -7.50 -4.50 -1.86
N SER A 287 -7.60 -5.60 -2.65
CA SER A 287 -7.44 -6.96 -2.13
C SER A 287 -6.06 -7.16 -1.51
N VAL A 288 -5.99 -7.55 -0.24
CA VAL A 288 -4.73 -7.66 0.51
C VAL A 288 -3.70 -8.58 -0.14
N TRP A 289 -4.15 -9.58 -0.89
CA TRP A 289 -3.29 -10.54 -1.61
C TRP A 289 -3.06 -10.22 -3.10
N ALA A 290 -3.39 -8.99 -3.55
CA ALA A 290 -3.28 -8.67 -4.99
C ALA A 290 -1.85 -8.76 -5.52
N ALA A 291 -0.86 -8.23 -4.79
CA ALA A 291 0.55 -8.32 -5.18
C ALA A 291 1.06 -9.77 -5.20
N TYR A 292 0.66 -10.59 -4.21
CA TYR A 292 0.95 -12.02 -4.17
C TYR A 292 0.37 -12.75 -5.38
N ASN A 293 -0.92 -12.53 -5.71
CA ASN A 293 -1.54 -13.17 -6.87
C ASN A 293 -0.85 -12.78 -8.18
N SER A 294 -0.46 -11.51 -8.32
CA SER A 294 0.29 -11.05 -9.49
C SER A 294 1.65 -11.74 -9.59
N ALA A 295 2.35 -11.92 -8.47
CA ALA A 295 3.63 -12.63 -8.42
C ALA A 295 3.51 -14.09 -8.85
N VAL A 296 2.54 -14.82 -8.29
CA VAL A 296 2.31 -16.24 -8.65
C VAL A 296 1.92 -16.40 -10.12
N ASN A 297 1.11 -15.48 -10.66
CA ASN A 297 0.73 -15.52 -12.06
C ASN A 297 1.93 -15.28 -12.99
N ILE A 298 2.81 -14.34 -12.66
CA ILE A 298 3.98 -14.05 -13.48
C ILE A 298 5.10 -15.10 -13.33
N ALA A 299 5.18 -15.82 -12.21
CA ALA A 299 6.16 -16.88 -11.99
C ALA A 299 6.15 -17.91 -13.11
N ALA A 300 4.97 -18.32 -13.58
CA ALA A 300 4.83 -19.27 -14.69
C ALA A 300 5.42 -18.74 -16.03
N VAL A 301 5.38 -17.41 -16.24
CA VAL A 301 5.96 -16.76 -17.42
C VAL A 301 7.49 -16.79 -17.37
N TYR A 302 8.06 -16.64 -16.17
CA TYR A 302 9.50 -16.58 -15.93
C TYR A 302 10.14 -17.95 -15.66
N GLU A 303 9.40 -19.06 -15.71
CA GLU A 303 9.92 -20.41 -15.41
C GLU A 303 11.18 -20.75 -16.22
N ASN A 304 11.22 -20.36 -17.49
CA ASN A 304 12.35 -20.60 -18.38
C ASN A 304 13.32 -19.38 -18.47
N LEU A 305 13.11 -18.34 -17.67
CA LEU A 305 13.88 -17.08 -17.69
C LEU A 305 14.61 -16.81 -16.37
N LYS A 306 14.75 -17.83 -15.50
CA LYS A 306 15.43 -17.70 -14.20
C LYS A 306 16.91 -17.30 -14.32
N ASP A 307 17.54 -17.56 -15.47
CA ASP A 307 18.90 -17.12 -15.79
C ASP A 307 18.99 -15.69 -16.31
N ALA A 308 17.86 -14.99 -16.48
CA ALA A 308 17.85 -13.59 -16.88
C ALA A 308 18.41 -12.69 -15.76
N GLY A 309 18.94 -11.54 -16.13
CA GLY A 309 19.48 -10.55 -15.19
C GLY A 309 18.37 -9.79 -14.46
N ILE A 310 17.54 -10.51 -13.70
CA ILE A 310 16.39 -9.94 -12.96
C ILE A 310 16.88 -9.15 -11.76
N VAL A 311 16.26 -8.00 -11.49
CA VAL A 311 16.47 -7.24 -10.25
C VAL A 311 15.26 -7.43 -9.35
N PHE A 312 15.49 -7.86 -8.10
CA PHE A 312 14.47 -7.95 -7.07
C PHE A 312 14.68 -6.85 -6.03
N ARG A 313 13.70 -5.97 -5.84
CA ARG A 313 13.71 -4.86 -4.90
C ARG A 313 12.85 -5.20 -3.67
N ILE A 314 13.53 -5.54 -2.58
CA ILE A 314 12.92 -6.08 -1.36
C ILE A 314 12.78 -4.96 -0.33
N PRO A 315 11.56 -4.61 0.10
CA PRO A 315 11.35 -3.59 1.12
C PRO A 315 11.75 -4.09 2.51
N ILE A 316 12.36 -3.20 3.28
CA ILE A 316 12.72 -3.38 4.69
C ILE A 316 12.25 -2.14 5.45
N TYR A 317 11.63 -2.34 6.58
CA TYR A 317 11.12 -1.28 7.45
C TYR A 317 11.91 -1.21 8.75
N ASN A 318 11.85 -0.06 9.42
CA ASN A 318 12.36 0.08 10.77
C ASN A 318 11.54 -0.81 11.73
N ASN A 319 12.16 -1.28 12.79
CA ASN A 319 11.52 -2.04 13.87
C ASN A 319 10.66 -3.24 13.39
N MET A 320 11.11 -3.93 12.33
CA MET A 320 10.48 -5.18 11.91
C MET A 320 10.56 -6.22 13.05
N PRO A 321 9.55 -7.10 13.19
CA PRO A 321 9.61 -8.20 14.16
C PRO A 321 10.84 -9.09 13.92
N ASP A 322 11.38 -9.71 14.97
CA ASP A 322 12.53 -10.64 14.88
C ASP A 322 12.23 -11.84 13.97
N THR A 323 10.98 -12.33 13.99
CA THR A 323 10.48 -13.39 13.09
C THR A 323 9.53 -12.80 12.06
N ALA A 324 9.41 -13.47 10.91
CA ALA A 324 8.41 -13.08 9.91
C ALA A 324 6.99 -13.13 10.50
N SER A 325 6.16 -12.18 10.08
CA SER A 325 4.77 -12.08 10.51
C SER A 325 4.00 -13.34 10.11
N GLU A 326 3.39 -14.02 11.07
CA GLU A 326 2.64 -15.24 10.79
C GLU A 326 1.28 -14.92 10.15
N LYS A 327 0.85 -15.78 9.23
CA LYS A 327 -0.50 -15.71 8.68
C LYS A 327 -1.49 -16.16 9.78
N PRO A 328 -2.50 -15.35 10.12
CA PRO A 328 -3.48 -15.78 11.11
C PRO A 328 -4.20 -17.05 10.67
N GLU A 329 -4.42 -17.98 11.61
CA GLU A 329 -5.24 -19.14 11.36
C GLU A 329 -6.68 -18.73 10.99
N GLU A 330 -7.29 -19.51 10.11
CA GLU A 330 -8.68 -19.31 9.72
C GLU A 330 -9.61 -19.82 10.84
N SER A 331 -10.25 -18.90 11.55
CA SER A 331 -11.21 -19.22 12.60
C SER A 331 -12.45 -18.32 12.54
N SER A 332 -13.51 -18.73 13.23
CA SER A 332 -14.69 -17.88 13.44
C SER A 332 -14.51 -16.89 14.59
N ASP A 333 -13.36 -16.90 15.26
CA ASP A 333 -13.07 -15.96 16.34
C ASP A 333 -12.87 -14.56 15.77
N LEU A 334 -13.46 -13.59 16.46
CA LEU A 334 -13.37 -12.20 16.03
C LEU A 334 -11.97 -11.64 16.32
N ASN A 335 -11.41 -10.98 15.34
CA ASN A 335 -10.14 -10.28 15.49
C ASN A 335 -10.39 -8.82 15.87
N ASN A 336 -10.72 -8.60 17.16
CA ASN A 336 -11.04 -7.29 17.69
C ASN A 336 -10.04 -6.93 18.79
N TYR A 337 -9.12 -6.04 18.52
CA TYR A 337 -8.13 -5.62 19.50
C TYR A 337 -7.87 -4.12 19.46
N TYR A 338 -8.95 -3.38 19.20
CA TYR A 338 -8.98 -1.93 19.24
C TYR A 338 -9.75 -1.45 20.46
N PHE A 339 -9.39 -0.27 20.97
CA PHE A 339 -10.35 0.49 21.75
C PHE A 339 -11.44 1.03 20.82
N THR A 340 -12.69 0.93 21.24
CA THR A 340 -13.81 1.59 20.55
C THR A 340 -14.01 3.01 21.05
N GLY A 341 -13.44 3.36 22.20
CA GLY A 341 -13.41 4.71 22.75
C GLY A 341 -12.34 4.86 23.79
N LEU A 342 -11.74 6.07 23.85
CA LEU A 342 -10.89 6.56 24.93
C LEU A 342 -11.31 7.97 25.29
N SER A 343 -11.60 8.22 26.57
CA SER A 343 -11.88 9.54 27.09
C SER A 343 -11.15 9.79 28.41
N VAL A 344 -10.99 11.04 28.79
CA VAL A 344 -10.33 11.44 30.04
C VAL A 344 -11.20 12.41 30.81
N SER A 345 -11.23 12.26 32.14
CA SER A 345 -12.01 13.12 33.03
C SER A 345 -11.41 14.53 33.19
N SER A 346 -10.11 14.70 32.86
CA SER A 346 -9.38 15.96 32.94
C SER A 346 -8.30 15.99 31.90
N GLY A 347 -8.07 17.13 31.25
CA GLY A 347 -7.20 17.29 30.12
C GLY A 347 -7.88 16.92 28.81
N THR A 348 -7.08 16.86 27.73
CA THR A 348 -7.54 16.49 26.39
C THR A 348 -6.51 15.59 25.74
N LEU A 349 -6.94 14.46 25.19
CA LEU A 349 -6.09 13.63 24.34
C LEU A 349 -5.80 14.34 23.02
N SER A 350 -4.55 14.33 22.60
CA SER A 350 -4.14 14.88 21.30
C SER A 350 -3.26 13.87 20.56
N PRO A 351 -3.57 13.53 19.30
CA PRO A 351 -4.82 13.90 18.62
C PRO A 351 -6.07 13.37 19.36
N ALA A 352 -7.25 13.78 18.90
CA ALA A 352 -8.49 13.17 19.38
C ALA A 352 -8.46 11.65 19.13
N PHE A 353 -9.21 10.90 19.97
CA PHE A 353 -9.19 9.46 19.85
C PHE A 353 -9.64 9.00 18.45
N ASP A 354 -8.81 8.17 17.86
CA ASP A 354 -9.08 7.39 16.65
C ASP A 354 -8.55 5.96 16.89
N MET A 355 -9.33 4.94 16.52
CA MET A 355 -9.01 3.54 16.82
C MET A 355 -7.69 3.06 16.17
N TYR A 356 -7.25 3.71 15.10
CA TYR A 356 -6.00 3.38 14.38
C TYR A 356 -4.80 4.16 14.91
N THR A 357 -5.02 5.29 15.58
CA THR A 357 -3.95 6.10 16.16
C THR A 357 -3.42 5.42 17.41
N LYS A 358 -2.11 5.12 17.44
CA LYS A 358 -1.44 4.40 18.54
C LYS A 358 -0.73 5.30 19.52
N SER A 359 -0.54 6.58 19.20
CA SER A 359 0.24 7.51 20.01
C SER A 359 -0.54 8.77 20.30
N TYR A 360 -0.61 9.13 21.58
CA TYR A 360 -1.34 10.30 22.07
C TYR A 360 -0.48 11.11 23.02
N THR A 361 -0.83 12.38 23.18
CA THR A 361 -0.35 13.23 24.27
C THR A 361 -1.52 13.64 25.16
N LEU A 362 -1.26 13.83 26.45
CA LEU A 362 -2.23 14.27 27.46
C LEU A 362 -1.53 15.18 28.44
N SER A 363 -2.13 16.31 28.79
CA SER A 363 -1.65 17.18 29.88
C SER A 363 -2.63 17.16 31.04
N VAL A 364 -2.14 16.90 32.25
CA VAL A 364 -2.95 16.81 33.48
C VAL A 364 -2.37 17.68 34.59
N SER A 365 -3.26 18.17 35.47
CA SER A 365 -2.90 18.97 36.64
C SER A 365 -3.35 18.36 37.98
N GLY A 366 -3.60 17.06 37.99
CA GLY A 366 -4.05 16.30 39.16
C GLY A 366 -4.57 14.93 38.75
N ASP A 367 -5.17 14.23 39.70
CA ASP A 367 -5.72 12.88 39.47
C ASP A 367 -6.71 12.89 38.32
N THR A 368 -6.56 11.92 37.42
CA THR A 368 -7.33 11.83 36.18
C THR A 368 -7.80 10.40 35.97
N ILE A 369 -9.01 10.26 35.45
CA ILE A 369 -9.57 8.96 35.06
C ILE A 369 -9.54 8.87 33.52
N LEU A 370 -8.92 7.83 33.00
CA LEU A 370 -9.03 7.44 31.60
C LEU A 370 -10.06 6.33 31.52
N THR A 371 -11.13 6.56 30.77
CA THR A 371 -12.19 5.60 30.50
C THR A 371 -12.01 5.02 29.11
N TYR A 372 -12.08 3.70 28.99
CA TYR A 372 -12.01 3.01 27.71
C TYR A 372 -13.25 2.18 27.47
N SER A 373 -13.62 2.00 26.20
CA SER A 373 -14.56 0.99 25.74
C SER A 373 -13.88 0.02 24.78
N LEU A 374 -14.37 -1.23 24.80
CA LEU A 374 -13.88 -2.33 23.98
C LEU A 374 -15.03 -2.98 23.22
N PRO A 375 -14.76 -3.53 22.03
CA PRO A 375 -15.72 -4.38 21.36
C PRO A 375 -15.85 -5.73 22.05
N ASP A 376 -16.90 -6.49 21.73
CA ASP A 376 -17.12 -7.83 22.25
C ASP A 376 -15.94 -8.76 21.94
N GLY A 377 -15.54 -9.58 22.91
CA GLY A 377 -14.42 -10.52 22.78
C GLY A 377 -13.03 -9.92 23.03
N ALA A 378 -12.85 -8.59 22.98
CA ALA A 378 -11.59 -7.94 23.36
C ALA A 378 -11.48 -7.80 24.89
N SER A 379 -10.25 -7.76 25.39
CA SER A 379 -9.96 -7.51 26.79
C SER A 379 -8.86 -6.48 26.97
N TYR A 380 -8.93 -5.71 28.06
CA TYR A 380 -7.85 -4.79 28.43
C TYR A 380 -6.71 -5.56 29.10
N SER A 381 -5.50 -5.35 28.63
CA SER A 381 -4.28 -5.96 29.17
C SER A 381 -3.28 -4.86 29.56
N GLY A 382 -3.54 -4.16 30.64
CA GLY A 382 -2.70 -3.08 31.15
C GLY A 382 -2.89 -2.85 32.64
N SER A 383 -2.20 -1.84 33.19
CA SER A 383 -2.38 -1.48 34.61
C SER A 383 -3.69 -0.70 34.80
N ALA A 384 -4.41 -0.97 35.86
CA ALA A 384 -5.59 -0.20 36.24
C ALA A 384 -5.23 1.19 36.82
N SER A 385 -3.95 1.46 37.11
CA SER A 385 -3.50 2.72 37.69
C SER A 385 -2.02 2.95 37.36
N TYR A 386 -1.69 4.20 37.05
CA TYR A 386 -0.34 4.67 36.79
C TYR A 386 -0.03 5.86 37.70
N ALA A 387 1.04 5.74 38.50
CA ALA A 387 1.59 6.88 39.22
C ALA A 387 2.32 7.80 38.22
N LEU A 388 1.94 9.05 38.16
CA LEU A 388 2.54 10.08 37.31
C LEU A 388 3.42 10.98 38.17
N PHE A 389 4.64 11.22 37.72
CA PHE A 389 5.56 12.18 38.31
C PHE A 389 5.43 13.53 37.60
N GLU A 390 5.79 14.61 38.27
CA GLU A 390 5.88 15.92 37.62
C GLU A 390 6.77 15.85 36.36
N GLY A 391 6.27 16.37 35.25
CA GLY A 391 6.91 16.32 33.93
C GLY A 391 6.34 15.23 33.03
N SER A 392 7.18 14.67 32.16
CA SER A 392 6.77 13.72 31.12
C SER A 392 6.77 12.29 31.62
N ASN A 393 5.66 11.58 31.42
CA ASN A 393 5.45 10.17 31.74
C ASN A 393 5.01 9.42 30.48
N THR A 394 5.31 8.12 30.42
CA THR A 394 4.81 7.24 29.35
C THR A 394 3.84 6.24 29.94
N VAL A 395 2.61 6.20 29.43
CA VAL A 395 1.57 5.25 29.79
C VAL A 395 1.29 4.38 28.59
N THR A 396 1.35 3.06 28.76
CA THR A 396 1.00 2.10 27.71
C THR A 396 -0.27 1.36 28.10
N LEU A 397 -1.28 1.47 27.22
CA LEU A 397 -2.53 0.73 27.31
C LEU A 397 -2.50 -0.38 26.25
N SER A 398 -2.98 -1.58 26.58
CA SER A 398 -2.97 -2.69 25.64
C SER A 398 -4.35 -3.35 25.57
N VAL A 399 -4.76 -3.68 24.35
CA VAL A 399 -5.96 -4.45 24.05
C VAL A 399 -5.54 -5.82 23.55
N LEU A 400 -6.11 -6.86 24.12
CA LEU A 400 -5.91 -8.25 23.71
C LEU A 400 -7.15 -8.73 22.94
N SER A 401 -6.95 -9.23 21.72
CA SER A 401 -8.01 -9.83 20.92
C SER A 401 -8.42 -11.21 21.42
N GLN A 402 -9.57 -11.69 21.00
CA GLN A 402 -10.02 -13.05 21.22
C GLN A 402 -9.07 -14.09 20.59
N THR A 403 -8.39 -13.73 19.51
CA THR A 403 -7.41 -14.57 18.82
C THR A 403 -5.99 -14.49 19.41
N GLY A 404 -5.79 -13.72 20.50
CA GLY A 404 -4.54 -13.65 21.25
C GLY A 404 -3.58 -12.54 20.83
N TYR A 405 -3.95 -11.71 19.87
CA TYR A 405 -3.12 -10.58 19.43
C TYR A 405 -3.27 -9.37 20.37
N THR A 406 -2.16 -8.62 20.54
CA THR A 406 -2.12 -7.46 21.42
C THR A 406 -1.83 -6.20 20.63
N ARG A 407 -2.67 -5.16 20.78
CA ARG A 407 -2.41 -3.82 20.29
C ARG A 407 -2.09 -2.90 21.46
N SER A 408 -1.00 -2.14 21.34
CA SER A 408 -0.58 -1.17 22.35
C SER A 408 -0.81 0.26 21.86
N TYR A 409 -1.29 1.08 22.80
CA TYR A 409 -1.48 2.53 22.64
C TYR A 409 -0.56 3.23 23.64
N VAL A 410 0.23 4.17 23.16
CA VAL A 410 1.18 4.92 24.00
C VAL A 410 0.66 6.34 24.22
N ILE A 411 0.53 6.74 25.48
CA ILE A 411 0.12 8.08 25.86
C ILE A 411 1.30 8.76 26.57
N THR A 412 1.84 9.82 25.97
CA THR A 412 2.80 10.69 26.65
C THR A 412 2.02 11.66 27.53
N VAL A 413 2.07 11.46 28.85
CA VAL A 413 1.35 12.28 29.82
C VAL A 413 2.29 13.31 30.45
N THR A 414 2.00 14.59 30.26
CA THR A 414 2.69 15.69 30.97
C THR A 414 1.88 16.07 32.21
N ALA A 415 2.40 15.76 33.38
CA ALA A 415 1.78 16.11 34.66
C ALA A 415 2.44 17.37 35.27
N SER A 416 1.64 18.30 35.77
CA SER A 416 2.15 19.51 36.43
C SER A 416 2.55 19.28 37.89
N GLU A 417 2.13 18.15 38.49
CA GLU A 417 2.46 17.70 39.83
C GLU A 417 2.34 16.17 39.92
N GLU A 418 2.83 15.55 40.98
CA GLU A 418 2.62 14.11 41.22
C GLU A 418 1.13 13.80 41.37
N CYS A 419 0.62 12.88 40.55
CA CYS A 419 -0.80 12.50 40.54
C CYS A 419 -0.98 11.06 40.03
N THR A 420 -2.23 10.61 39.94
CA THR A 420 -2.58 9.26 39.50
C THR A 420 -3.44 9.31 38.25
N LEU A 421 -3.10 8.50 37.25
CA LEU A 421 -4.00 8.18 36.15
C LEU A 421 -4.66 6.81 36.44
N THR A 422 -5.96 6.82 36.71
CA THR A 422 -6.75 5.61 36.87
C THR A 422 -7.36 5.20 35.54
N VAL A 423 -7.24 3.92 35.18
CA VAL A 423 -7.78 3.37 33.93
C VAL A 423 -8.98 2.48 34.27
N THR A 424 -10.13 2.75 33.69
CA THR A 424 -11.37 2.04 33.94
C THR A 424 -12.15 1.74 32.65
N SER A 425 -12.88 0.63 32.67
CA SER A 425 -13.85 0.32 31.60
C SER A 425 -15.13 1.12 31.79
N GLY A 426 -15.76 1.51 30.71
CA GLY A 426 -17.03 2.22 30.69
C GLY A 426 -17.46 2.56 29.28
N GLU A 427 -18.60 3.23 29.15
CA GLU A 427 -18.88 3.93 27.91
C GLU A 427 -17.94 5.16 27.89
N ALA A 428 -16.92 5.10 27.03
CA ALA A 428 -16.08 6.25 26.80
C ALA A 428 -16.88 7.23 25.93
N ASP A 429 -16.96 8.49 26.35
CA ASP A 429 -17.53 9.54 25.50
C ASP A 429 -16.72 9.59 24.19
N VAL A 430 -17.27 9.02 23.15
CA VAL A 430 -16.70 9.11 21.81
C VAL A 430 -16.91 10.56 21.34
N ILE A 431 -15.82 11.33 21.28
CA ILE A 431 -15.89 12.66 20.67
C ILE A 431 -16.10 12.44 19.17
N LEU A 432 -17.35 12.54 18.75
CA LEU A 432 -17.73 12.33 17.36
C LEU A 432 -17.59 13.64 16.59
N TYR A 433 -16.33 13.95 16.17
CA TYR A 433 -16.09 15.14 15.34
C TYR A 433 -16.94 15.10 14.08
N GLY A 434 -17.70 16.15 13.86
CA GLY A 434 -18.71 16.23 12.83
C GLY A 434 -20.14 16.05 13.34
N ASP A 435 -20.36 15.60 14.57
CA ASP A 435 -21.68 15.59 15.25
C ASP A 435 -21.94 16.99 15.84
N ALA A 436 -22.25 17.94 14.98
CA ALA A 436 -22.40 19.34 15.34
C ALA A 436 -23.71 19.68 16.06
N ASN A 437 -24.64 18.72 16.12
CA ASN A 437 -25.90 18.85 16.83
C ASN A 437 -25.94 18.03 18.14
N GLY A 438 -24.95 17.16 18.37
CA GLY A 438 -24.80 16.37 19.60
C GLY A 438 -25.80 15.21 19.72
N ASP A 439 -26.32 14.70 18.61
CA ASP A 439 -27.30 13.60 18.61
C ASP A 439 -26.66 12.19 18.61
N GLY A 440 -25.32 12.11 18.59
CA GLY A 440 -24.56 10.86 18.57
C GLY A 440 -24.35 10.26 17.19
N SER A 441 -24.65 11.00 16.10
CA SER A 441 -24.52 10.50 14.72
C SER A 441 -24.09 11.60 13.77
N ILE A 442 -23.19 11.29 12.83
CA ILE A 442 -22.81 12.24 11.76
C ILE A 442 -23.77 12.08 10.58
N THR A 443 -24.65 13.05 10.39
CA THR A 443 -25.74 13.02 9.42
C THR A 443 -25.84 14.32 8.60
N SER A 444 -26.82 14.40 7.70
CA SER A 444 -27.13 15.65 7.01
C SER A 444 -27.62 16.76 7.94
N ALA A 445 -28.06 16.45 9.17
CA ALA A 445 -28.45 17.43 10.18
C ALA A 445 -27.22 18.24 10.65
N ASP A 446 -26.08 17.59 10.85
CA ASP A 446 -24.82 18.22 11.26
C ASP A 446 -24.24 19.10 10.16
N TYR A 447 -24.28 18.63 8.92
CA TYR A 447 -23.96 19.44 7.75
C TYR A 447 -24.77 20.76 7.74
N VAL A 448 -26.06 20.69 8.06
CA VAL A 448 -26.93 21.86 8.15
C VAL A 448 -26.60 22.71 9.37
N ALA A 449 -26.27 22.11 10.52
CA ALA A 449 -25.90 22.81 11.75
C ALA A 449 -24.62 23.65 11.54
N ILE A 450 -23.55 23.08 11.00
CA ILE A 450 -22.32 23.81 10.68
C ILE A 450 -22.56 24.91 9.64
N LYS A 451 -23.29 24.61 8.59
CA LYS A 451 -23.65 25.59 7.57
C LYS A 451 -24.40 26.79 8.16
N ASN A 452 -25.36 26.55 9.06
CA ASN A 452 -26.13 27.62 9.71
C ASN A 452 -25.24 28.41 10.71
N HIS A 453 -24.34 27.77 11.42
CA HIS A 453 -23.34 28.42 12.29
C HIS A 453 -22.48 29.39 11.48
N ILE A 454 -21.88 28.94 10.37
CA ILE A 454 -21.02 29.78 9.50
C ILE A 454 -21.80 30.96 8.91
N LEU A 455 -23.07 30.77 8.56
CA LEU A 455 -23.93 31.82 8.02
C LEU A 455 -24.52 32.77 9.08
N GLY A 456 -24.24 32.53 10.37
CA GLY A 456 -24.79 33.30 11.48
C GLY A 456 -26.31 33.16 11.65
N LYS A 457 -26.92 32.11 11.08
CA LYS A 457 -28.38 31.88 11.15
C LYS A 457 -28.78 31.16 12.42
N ASN A 458 -27.99 30.19 12.85
CA ASN A 458 -28.16 29.47 14.10
C ASN A 458 -26.73 29.18 14.61
N VAL A 459 -26.24 30.05 15.49
CA VAL A 459 -24.85 29.96 15.98
C VAL A 459 -24.79 28.93 17.10
N ILE A 460 -23.92 27.95 16.96
CA ILE A 460 -23.58 26.99 18.02
C ILE A 460 -22.86 27.78 19.10
N THR A 461 -23.34 27.71 20.35
CA THR A 461 -22.80 28.43 21.51
C THR A 461 -22.35 27.51 22.63
N ASP A 462 -22.71 26.23 22.55
CA ASP A 462 -22.26 25.21 23.48
C ASP A 462 -20.79 24.85 23.18
N GLU A 463 -19.92 24.90 24.18
CA GLU A 463 -18.48 24.69 24.03
C GLU A 463 -18.16 23.27 23.53
N THR A 464 -18.91 22.25 23.94
CA THR A 464 -18.75 20.87 23.48
C THR A 464 -19.15 20.75 22.02
N LEU A 465 -20.29 21.31 21.64
CA LEU A 465 -20.74 21.28 20.25
C LEU A 465 -19.83 22.10 19.32
N LEU A 466 -19.18 23.15 19.81
CA LEU A 466 -18.16 23.88 19.04
C LEU A 466 -16.95 23.02 18.73
N ILE A 467 -16.52 22.19 19.69
CA ILE A 467 -15.43 21.23 19.48
C ILE A 467 -15.86 20.17 18.46
N LEU A 468 -17.07 19.61 18.57
CA LEU A 468 -17.57 18.61 17.64
C LEU A 468 -17.79 19.19 16.23
N ALA A 469 -18.14 20.46 16.12
CA ALA A 469 -18.38 21.13 14.83
C ALA A 469 -17.10 21.44 14.05
N ASP A 470 -15.93 21.48 14.69
CA ASP A 470 -14.61 21.49 14.03
C ASP A 470 -14.29 20.06 13.54
N ALA A 471 -14.95 19.66 12.48
CA ALA A 471 -14.94 18.27 12.01
C ALA A 471 -13.59 17.82 11.45
N ASN A 472 -12.80 18.76 10.91
CA ASN A 472 -11.45 18.49 10.37
C ASN A 472 -10.34 18.81 11.38
N GLN A 473 -10.68 19.30 12.57
CA GLN A 473 -9.79 19.59 13.70
C GLN A 473 -8.70 20.64 13.37
N ASP A 474 -9.00 21.61 12.52
CA ASP A 474 -8.06 22.69 12.17
C ASP A 474 -8.12 23.89 13.15
N GLY A 475 -8.95 23.81 14.19
CA GLY A 475 -9.18 24.84 15.20
C GLY A 475 -10.16 25.93 14.76
N ARG A 476 -10.94 25.73 13.69
CA ARG A 476 -11.89 26.69 13.16
C ARG A 476 -13.11 26.00 12.55
N ILE A 477 -14.29 26.47 12.87
CA ILE A 477 -15.49 26.02 12.19
C ILE A 477 -15.67 26.82 10.88
N SER A 478 -15.48 26.17 9.76
CA SER A 478 -15.40 26.77 8.43
C SER A 478 -16.13 25.94 7.36
N SER A 479 -16.05 26.38 6.11
CA SER A 479 -16.56 25.59 5.00
C SER A 479 -15.81 24.24 4.80
N ALA A 480 -14.61 24.09 5.35
CA ALA A 480 -13.87 22.84 5.30
C ALA A 480 -14.57 21.74 6.11
N ASP A 481 -15.15 22.09 7.27
CA ASP A 481 -15.85 21.15 8.15
C ASP A 481 -17.12 20.59 7.53
N TYR A 482 -17.96 21.43 6.96
CA TYR A 482 -19.14 20.88 6.29
C TYR A 482 -18.80 20.10 5.02
N VAL A 483 -17.68 20.38 4.35
CA VAL A 483 -17.18 19.55 3.23
C VAL A 483 -16.68 18.21 3.75
N TRP A 484 -16.00 18.20 4.89
CA TRP A 484 -15.57 16.97 5.56
C TRP A 484 -16.76 16.08 5.94
N ILE A 485 -17.79 16.64 6.60
CA ILE A 485 -19.02 15.91 6.93
C ILE A 485 -19.72 15.39 5.67
N LYS A 486 -19.84 16.22 4.63
CA LYS A 486 -20.42 15.80 3.36
C LYS A 486 -19.70 14.59 2.77
N ASN A 487 -18.35 14.60 2.79
CA ASN A 487 -17.55 13.48 2.29
C ASN A 487 -17.74 12.23 3.15
N LYS A 488 -17.75 12.39 4.48
CA LYS A 488 -18.02 11.32 5.43
C LYS A 488 -19.39 10.65 5.19
N ILE A 489 -20.46 11.45 5.03
CA ILE A 489 -21.81 10.95 4.73
C ILE A 489 -21.88 10.24 3.36
N LEU A 490 -21.10 10.71 2.38
CA LEU A 490 -21.05 10.13 1.03
C LEU A 490 -20.07 8.96 0.90
N GLY A 491 -19.40 8.57 1.99
CA GLY A 491 -18.39 7.51 1.97
C GLY A 491 -17.18 7.82 1.08
N LYS A 492 -16.75 9.10 1.05
CA LYS A 492 -15.63 9.58 0.23
C LYS A 492 -14.43 9.93 1.10
#